data_565c3f1c51d88d2815aa8ea346674a23
#
_entry.id   565c3f1c51d88d2815aa8ea346674a23
#
_cell.length_a   1.000
_cell.length_b   1.000
_cell.length_c   1.000
_cell.angle_alpha   90.00
_cell.angle_beta   90.00
_cell.angle_gamma   90.00
#
_symmetry.space_group_name_H-M   'P 1'
#
loop_
_entity.id
_entity.type
_entity.pdbx_description
1 polymer ?
#
loop_
_entity_poly.entity_id
_entity_poly.type
_entity_poly.pdbx_seq_one_letter_code
_entity_poly.pdbx_strand_id
1 'polypeptide(L)'
;MAERYEYIRFYWQYIDEETPVVLFYEVDLDNERYARRALEVFADRRIMPIVDDGAEFVTEAPVPPIEEIDQEEEFFAERITPAEFEAVYNSTVYDGRVCFDVKELKRLPRS
;
A
#
# COMPACT_ATOMS: atom_id res chain seq x y z
N MET A 1 -5.76 9.50 21.88
CA MET A 1 -4.44 9.90 21.41
C MET A 1 -4.43 9.88 19.89
N ALA A 2 -4.00 10.96 19.28
CA ALA A 2 -3.97 11.04 17.82
C ALA A 2 -2.93 10.07 17.26
N GLU A 3 -3.33 9.33 16.25
CA GLU A 3 -2.39 8.45 15.56
C GLU A 3 -1.52 9.30 14.63
N ARG A 4 -0.23 9.12 14.73
CA ARG A 4 0.74 9.83 13.92
C ARG A 4 0.85 9.25 12.51
N TYR A 5 0.55 7.96 12.37
CA TYR A 5 0.71 7.25 11.11
C TYR A 5 -0.61 6.68 10.64
N GLU A 6 -0.78 6.68 9.32
CA GLU A 6 -1.87 5.97 8.66
C GLU A 6 -1.25 4.84 7.85
N TYR A 7 -1.79 3.63 7.99
CA TYR A 7 -1.30 2.46 7.26
C TYR A 7 -2.31 2.12 6.18
N ILE A 8 -1.82 2.04 4.93
CA ILE A 8 -2.68 1.89 3.76
C ILE A 8 -2.22 0.67 2.97
N ARG A 9 -3.18 -0.16 2.57
CA ARG A 9 -2.98 -1.21 1.59
C ARG A 9 -3.61 -0.72 0.29
N PHE A 10 -2.81 -0.73 -0.77
CA PHE A 10 -3.13 -0.11 -2.03
C PHE A 10 -3.06 -1.19 -3.11
N TYR A 11 -4.17 -1.44 -3.80
CA TYR A 11 -4.22 -2.42 -4.89
C TYR A 11 -4.14 -1.69 -6.21
N TRP A 12 -3.32 -2.23 -7.10
CA TRP A 12 -3.12 -1.71 -8.44
C TRP A 12 -3.47 -2.79 -9.45
N GLN A 13 -4.18 -2.42 -10.51
CA GLN A 13 -4.56 -3.36 -11.54
C GLN A 13 -3.30 -3.96 -12.19
N TYR A 14 -3.30 -5.31 -12.33
CA TYR A 14 -2.16 -6.03 -12.89
C TYR A 14 -1.90 -5.59 -14.33
N ILE A 15 -0.64 -5.26 -14.61
CA ILE A 15 -0.18 -4.86 -15.94
C ILE A 15 0.83 -5.88 -16.45
N ASP A 16 1.86 -6.21 -15.66
CA ASP A 16 2.89 -7.17 -16.01
C ASP A 16 3.56 -7.70 -14.73
N GLU A 17 4.49 -8.64 -14.90
CA GLU A 17 5.16 -9.28 -13.77
C GLU A 17 6.14 -8.36 -13.04
N GLU A 18 6.56 -7.28 -13.67
CA GLU A 18 7.50 -6.34 -13.07
C GLU A 18 6.80 -5.20 -12.33
N THR A 19 5.48 -5.09 -12.47
CA THR A 19 4.69 -4.05 -11.80
C THR A 19 4.07 -4.61 -10.53
N PRO A 20 4.21 -3.92 -9.40
CA PRO A 20 3.57 -4.40 -8.16
C PRO A 20 2.05 -4.34 -8.28
N VAL A 21 1.38 -5.31 -7.68
CA VAL A 21 -0.09 -5.39 -7.66
C VAL A 21 -0.67 -4.96 -6.33
N VAL A 22 0.12 -4.99 -5.26
CA VAL A 22 -0.28 -4.48 -3.94
C VAL A 22 0.86 -3.64 -3.39
N LEU A 23 0.52 -2.50 -2.83
CA LEU A 23 1.49 -1.64 -2.17
C LEU A 23 1.03 -1.34 -0.75
N PHE A 24 1.99 -1.21 0.16
CA PHE A 24 1.72 -0.89 1.55
C PHE A 24 2.51 0.36 1.91
N TYR A 25 1.86 1.30 2.60
CA TYR A 25 2.50 2.54 3.02
C TYR A 25 2.28 2.80 4.50
N GLU A 26 3.35 3.20 5.17
CA GLU A 26 3.28 3.82 6.49
C GLU A 26 3.37 5.33 6.27
N VAL A 27 2.24 6.01 6.32
CA VAL A 27 2.12 7.43 5.99
C VAL A 27 2.29 8.27 7.25
N ASP A 28 3.21 9.22 7.23
CA ASP A 28 3.44 10.11 8.36
C ASP A 28 2.51 11.33 8.25
N LEU A 29 1.49 11.35 9.09
CA LEU A 29 0.48 12.41 9.07
C LEU A 29 1.00 13.75 9.56
N ASP A 30 2.09 13.74 10.34
CA ASP A 30 2.72 14.97 10.83
C ASP A 30 3.70 15.57 9.83
N ASN A 31 3.99 14.86 8.74
CA ASN A 31 4.94 15.29 7.71
C ASN A 31 4.31 15.25 6.33
N GLU A 32 3.16 15.89 6.19
CA GLU A 32 2.49 16.12 4.91
C GLU A 32 2.14 14.85 4.13
N ARG A 33 1.93 13.74 4.84
CA ARG A 33 1.56 12.44 4.27
C ARG A 33 2.65 11.78 3.41
N TYR A 34 3.91 12.09 3.69
CA TYR A 34 5.00 11.30 3.10
C TYR A 34 5.09 9.95 3.80
N ALA A 35 5.43 8.91 3.04
CA ALA A 35 5.58 7.58 3.61
C ALA A 35 6.98 7.37 4.15
N ARG A 36 7.07 6.81 5.35
CA ARG A 36 8.34 6.46 5.97
C ARG A 36 8.80 5.06 5.62
N ARG A 37 7.85 4.15 5.44
CA ARG A 37 8.11 2.79 4.99
C ARG A 37 7.10 2.43 3.93
N ALA A 38 7.53 1.63 2.96
CA ALA A 38 6.64 1.15 1.91
C ALA A 38 7.09 -0.22 1.44
N LEU A 39 6.13 -1.00 0.96
CA LEU A 39 6.36 -2.35 0.46
C LEU A 39 5.68 -2.50 -0.88
N GLU A 40 6.31 -3.27 -1.78
CA GLU A 40 5.72 -3.66 -3.04
C GLU A 40 5.49 -5.17 -3.03
N VAL A 41 4.30 -5.61 -3.47
CA VAL A 41 3.97 -7.01 -3.62
C VAL A 41 3.68 -7.27 -5.09
N PHE A 42 4.36 -8.25 -5.67
CA PHE A 42 4.24 -8.59 -7.08
C PHE A 42 3.25 -9.73 -7.29
N ALA A 43 2.91 -10.00 -8.54
CA ALA A 43 1.92 -11.04 -8.87
C ALA A 43 2.32 -12.43 -8.37
N ASP A 44 3.63 -12.69 -8.24
CA ASP A 44 4.14 -13.94 -7.69
C ASP A 44 4.15 -13.98 -6.16
N ARG A 45 3.59 -12.95 -5.51
CA ARG A 45 3.47 -12.79 -4.05
C ARG A 45 4.79 -12.44 -3.36
N ARG A 46 5.83 -12.10 -4.12
CA ARG A 46 7.10 -11.64 -3.56
C ARG A 46 6.94 -10.25 -2.96
N ILE A 47 7.43 -10.09 -1.72
CA ILE A 47 7.39 -8.82 -1.02
C ILE A 47 8.76 -8.14 -1.12
N MET A 48 8.78 -6.90 -1.60
CA MET A 48 10.00 -6.11 -1.73
C MET A 48 9.83 -4.78 -1.01
N PRO A 49 10.61 -4.54 0.07
CA PRO A 49 10.57 -3.21 0.69
C PRO A 49 11.18 -2.17 -0.22
N ILE A 50 10.58 -0.99 -0.22
CA ILE A 50 11.15 0.16 -0.91
C ILE A 50 12.16 0.80 0.04
N VAL A 51 13.41 0.89 -0.42
CA VAL A 51 14.49 1.44 0.37
C VAL A 51 15.08 2.64 -0.37
N ASP A 52 15.25 3.73 0.36
CA ASP A 52 15.91 4.93 -0.16
C ASP A 52 17.02 5.30 0.82
N ASP A 53 18.27 5.04 0.43
CA ASP A 53 19.44 5.24 1.27
C ASP A 53 19.59 6.71 1.67
N GLY A 54 19.58 6.95 2.98
CA GLY A 54 19.78 8.28 3.53
C GLY A 54 18.56 9.18 3.52
N ALA A 55 17.45 8.76 2.96
CA ALA A 55 16.23 9.54 2.96
C ALA A 55 15.37 9.22 4.18
N GLU A 56 14.73 10.23 4.73
CA GLU A 56 13.78 10.04 5.83
C GLU A 56 12.49 9.39 5.33
N PHE A 57 12.12 9.68 4.09
CA PHE A 57 10.89 9.16 3.49
C PHE A 57 11.22 8.38 2.23
N VAL A 58 10.39 7.37 1.93
CA VAL A 58 10.58 6.51 0.76
C VAL A 58 9.71 6.93 -0.43
N THR A 59 8.85 7.93 -0.26
CA THR A 59 8.06 8.48 -1.37
C THR A 59 8.57 9.88 -1.70
N GLU A 60 8.58 10.22 -2.98
CA GLU A 60 8.99 11.54 -3.46
C GLU A 60 7.87 12.57 -3.35
N ALA A 61 6.65 12.11 -3.15
CA ALA A 61 5.47 12.95 -3.04
C ALA A 61 4.57 12.44 -1.93
N PRO A 62 3.69 13.28 -1.38
CA PRO A 62 2.74 12.82 -0.37
C PRO A 62 1.83 11.72 -0.93
N VAL A 63 1.48 10.76 -0.07
CA VAL A 63 0.53 9.71 -0.41
C VAL A 63 -0.88 10.30 -0.35
N PRO A 64 -1.67 10.22 -1.42
CA PRO A 64 -3.02 10.81 -1.42
C PRO A 64 -3.94 10.15 -0.38
N PRO A 65 -4.95 10.83 0.11
CA PRO A 65 -5.97 10.20 0.94
C PRO A 65 -6.68 9.08 0.19
N ILE A 66 -7.19 8.10 0.95
CA ILE A 66 -7.88 6.94 0.37
C ILE A 66 -9.03 7.37 -0.55
N GLU A 67 -9.77 8.40 -0.17
CA GLU A 67 -10.90 8.90 -0.94
C GLU A 67 -10.49 9.37 -2.33
N GLU A 68 -9.31 9.95 -2.45
CA GLU A 68 -8.79 10.39 -3.76
C GLU A 68 -8.30 9.21 -4.60
N ILE A 69 -7.66 8.23 -3.95
CA ILE A 69 -7.16 7.04 -4.65
C ILE A 69 -8.31 6.24 -5.23
N ASP A 70 -9.39 6.10 -4.47
CA ASP A 70 -10.54 5.30 -4.88
C ASP A 70 -11.32 5.90 -6.07
N GLN A 71 -11.07 7.15 -6.42
CA GLN A 71 -11.71 7.76 -7.58
C GLN A 71 -11.12 7.23 -8.89
N GLU A 72 -9.93 6.67 -8.86
CA GLU A 72 -9.30 6.09 -10.04
C GLU A 72 -9.79 4.67 -10.27
N GLU A 73 -10.08 4.32 -11.52
CA GLU A 73 -10.61 2.99 -11.85
C GLU A 73 -9.60 1.87 -11.60
N GLU A 74 -8.33 2.17 -11.73
CA GLU A 74 -7.25 1.19 -11.65
C GLU A 74 -6.69 1.01 -10.24
N PHE A 75 -7.22 1.74 -9.27
CA PHE A 75 -6.71 1.70 -7.89
C PHE A 75 -7.82 1.43 -6.89
N PHE A 76 -7.47 0.71 -5.85
CA PHE A 76 -8.33 0.52 -4.69
C PHE A 76 -7.44 0.59 -3.44
N ALA A 77 -7.78 1.47 -2.52
CA ALA A 77 -7.02 1.63 -1.28
C ALA A 77 -7.91 1.41 -0.07
N GLU A 78 -7.33 0.83 0.98
CA GLU A 78 -8.02 0.64 2.24
C GLU A 78 -7.06 0.87 3.40
N ARG A 79 -7.61 1.34 4.52
CA ARG A 79 -6.83 1.49 5.75
C ARG A 79 -6.67 0.13 6.40
N ILE A 80 -5.45 -0.14 6.88
CA ILE A 80 -5.16 -1.36 7.65
C ILE A 80 -4.64 -0.97 9.03
N THR A 81 -4.51 -1.96 9.91
CA THR A 81 -3.97 -1.74 11.23
C THR A 81 -2.44 -1.73 11.20
N PRO A 82 -1.79 -1.09 12.19
CA PRO A 82 -0.34 -1.19 12.30
C PRO A 82 0.15 -2.63 12.40
N ALA A 83 -0.60 -3.52 13.08
CA ALA A 83 -0.23 -4.92 13.20
C ALA A 83 -0.23 -5.63 11.85
N GLU A 84 -1.21 -5.33 11.00
CA GLU A 84 -1.26 -5.90 9.65
C GLU A 84 -0.07 -5.45 8.80
N PHE A 85 0.31 -4.18 8.91
CA PHE A 85 1.48 -3.66 8.19
C PHE A 85 2.76 -4.35 8.66
N GLU A 86 2.95 -4.45 9.97
CA GLU A 86 4.16 -5.08 10.52
C GLU A 86 4.25 -6.55 10.14
N ALA A 87 3.13 -7.27 10.11
CA ALA A 87 3.12 -8.67 9.72
C ALA A 87 3.63 -8.86 8.29
N VAL A 88 3.19 -7.98 7.37
CA VAL A 88 3.65 -8.03 5.98
C VAL A 88 5.10 -7.56 5.87
N TYR A 89 5.46 -6.51 6.59
CA TYR A 89 6.81 -5.94 6.57
C TYR A 89 7.86 -6.98 6.98
N ASN A 90 7.51 -7.87 7.90
CA ASN A 90 8.41 -8.90 8.40
C ASN A 90 8.30 -10.23 7.64
N SER A 91 7.59 -10.25 6.52
CA SER A 91 7.40 -11.45 5.69
C SER A 91 8.13 -11.29 4.37
N THR A 92 8.42 -12.42 3.71
CA THR A 92 9.02 -12.42 2.38
C THR A 92 8.01 -12.82 1.30
N VAL A 93 6.91 -13.45 1.70
CA VAL A 93 5.84 -13.88 0.80
C VAL A 93 4.52 -13.39 1.34
N TYR A 94 3.74 -12.77 0.47
CA TYR A 94 2.43 -12.24 0.84
C TYR A 94 1.37 -13.34 0.72
N ASP A 95 0.64 -13.59 1.79
CA ASP A 95 -0.41 -14.61 1.83
C ASP A 95 -1.82 -14.03 1.77
N GLY A 96 -1.93 -12.70 1.65
CA GLY A 96 -3.22 -12.04 1.57
C GLY A 96 -3.77 -12.02 0.15
N ARG A 97 -4.82 -11.23 -0.02
CA ARG A 97 -5.48 -11.11 -1.33
C ARG A 97 -4.58 -10.34 -2.30
N VAL A 98 -4.39 -10.92 -3.48
CA VAL A 98 -3.88 -10.19 -4.64
C VAL A 98 -4.99 -10.22 -5.69
N CYS A 99 -5.23 -9.09 -6.34
CA CYS A 99 -6.29 -8.98 -7.32
C CYS A 99 -5.72 -8.30 -8.56
N PHE A 100 -5.90 -8.96 -9.70
CA PHE A 100 -5.41 -8.43 -10.98
C PHE A 100 -6.44 -7.52 -11.65
N ASP A 101 -7.68 -7.52 -11.16
CA ASP A 101 -8.73 -6.63 -11.63
C ASP A 101 -9.29 -5.88 -10.42
N VAL A 102 -8.89 -4.63 -10.29
CA VAL A 102 -9.29 -3.78 -9.16
C VAL A 102 -10.81 -3.57 -9.15
N LYS A 103 -11.47 -3.64 -10.30
CA LYS A 103 -12.93 -3.49 -10.37
C LYS A 103 -13.65 -4.59 -9.59
N GLU A 104 -13.07 -5.79 -9.52
CA GLU A 104 -13.64 -6.87 -8.71
C GLU A 104 -13.59 -6.53 -7.22
N LEU A 105 -12.50 -5.92 -6.77
CA LEU A 105 -12.38 -5.49 -5.37
C LEU A 105 -13.43 -4.43 -5.02
N LYS A 106 -13.69 -3.51 -5.93
CA LYS A 106 -14.65 -2.43 -5.71
C LYS A 106 -16.09 -2.91 -5.64
N ARG A 107 -16.36 -4.12 -6.13
CA ARG A 107 -17.70 -4.74 -6.06
C ARG A 107 -17.95 -5.46 -4.74
N LEU A 108 -16.89 -5.78 -3.99
CA LEU A 108 -17.01 -6.48 -2.72
C LEU A 108 -17.46 -5.50 -1.64
N PRO A 109 -18.30 -5.96 -0.69
CA PRO A 109 -18.69 -5.10 0.42
C PRO A 109 -17.46 -4.80 1.29
N ARG A 110 -17.33 -3.54 1.66
CA ARG A 110 -16.31 -3.13 2.61
C ARG A 110 -16.87 -3.34 4.02
N SER A 111 -16.15 -4.05 4.82
CA SER A 111 -16.53 -4.28 6.22
C SER A 111 -15.75 -3.38 7.15
#